data_82dd40e6a387bc7aa8e0c2a8162a6894
#
_entry.id   82dd40e6a387bc7aa8e0c2a8162a6894
#
_cell.length_a   1.000
_cell.length_b   1.000
_cell.length_c   1.000
_cell.angle_alpha   90.00
_cell.angle_beta   90.00
_cell.angle_gamma   90.00
#
_symmetry.space_group_name_H-M   'P 1'
#
loop_
_entity.id
_entity.type
_entity.pdbx_description
1 polymer ?
#
loop_
_entity_poly.entity_id
_entity_poly.type
_entity_poly.pdbx_seq_one_letter_code
_entity_poly.pdbx_strand_id
1 'polypeptide(L)'
;MEAARVGFARLAGVRPDRVATGSSVTVHVGLIAASLPAGAEVLVPEGEFTSVVSPFALRGDLRMRYAPLAELADAVRPTTALVAFSSVQSADGRVADLAAVRAAAAAHGARTLLDATQSAGWFPLDAGAYDYTVAGGFKFLLCPRGTSFLTVTEEAQETLPKLFAGWVAAGAPWTRNYGPLDHLAPGARGFDEPPAFLSYHGAEHSLALLGEIGTDALYAHATSLAARLRAGLVERGYEVVAGESAIVSVPGLEGRQPELAEAGIAVSAPAGNLRISCHLYNTEADVDRALEVLGRREPGLPA
;
A
#
# COMPACT_ATOMS: atom_id res chain seq x y z
N MET A 1 -2.30 5.24 -19.96
CA MET A 1 -3.26 4.99 -18.86
C MET A 1 -3.93 3.64 -18.93
N GLU A 2 -4.61 3.29 -20.02
CA GLU A 2 -5.35 2.03 -20.08
C GLU A 2 -4.44 0.81 -19.92
N ALA A 3 -3.29 0.78 -20.58
CA ALA A 3 -2.31 -0.28 -20.41
C ALA A 3 -1.81 -0.40 -18.96
N ALA A 4 -1.57 0.73 -18.28
CA ALA A 4 -1.21 0.72 -16.85
C ALA A 4 -2.36 0.18 -15.97
N ARG A 5 -3.62 0.55 -16.24
CA ARG A 5 -4.81 0.00 -15.58
C ARG A 5 -4.87 -1.53 -15.73
N VAL A 6 -4.74 -2.02 -16.96
CA VAL A 6 -4.76 -3.47 -17.27
C VAL A 6 -3.59 -4.19 -16.57
N GLY A 7 -2.38 -3.58 -16.60
CA GLY A 7 -1.20 -4.12 -15.91
C GLY A 7 -1.42 -4.25 -14.41
N PHE A 8 -1.93 -3.18 -13.76
CA PHE A 8 -2.23 -3.21 -12.32
C PHE A 8 -3.36 -4.20 -12.01
N ALA A 9 -4.43 -4.22 -12.79
CA ALA A 9 -5.56 -5.14 -12.59
C ALA A 9 -5.11 -6.61 -12.57
N ARG A 10 -4.16 -6.98 -13.47
CA ARG A 10 -3.57 -8.31 -13.50
C ARG A 10 -2.82 -8.63 -12.22
N LEU A 11 -1.95 -7.73 -11.74
CA LEU A 11 -1.19 -7.90 -10.51
C LEU A 11 -2.09 -7.93 -9.26
N ALA A 12 -3.22 -7.23 -9.31
CA ALA A 12 -4.18 -7.13 -8.21
C ALA A 12 -5.25 -8.25 -8.23
N GLY A 13 -5.26 -9.11 -9.24
CA GLY A 13 -6.22 -10.21 -9.36
C GLY A 13 -7.66 -9.76 -9.63
N VAL A 14 -7.87 -8.62 -10.30
CA VAL A 14 -9.20 -8.07 -10.59
C VAL A 14 -9.38 -7.75 -12.07
N ARG A 15 -10.64 -7.55 -12.49
CA ARG A 15 -10.92 -7.04 -13.85
C ARG A 15 -10.52 -5.55 -13.97
N PRO A 16 -10.07 -5.08 -15.15
CA PRO A 16 -9.68 -3.69 -15.36
C PRO A 16 -10.80 -2.67 -15.08
N ASP A 17 -12.07 -3.05 -15.27
CA ASP A 17 -13.22 -2.19 -15.00
C ASP A 17 -13.48 -1.95 -13.49
N ARG A 18 -12.76 -2.66 -12.62
CA ARG A 18 -12.75 -2.42 -11.18
C ARG A 18 -11.60 -1.53 -10.72
N VAL A 19 -10.76 -1.04 -11.62
CA VAL A 19 -9.59 -0.23 -11.29
C VAL A 19 -9.82 1.22 -11.73
N ALA A 20 -9.73 2.15 -10.79
CA ALA A 20 -9.57 3.59 -11.04
C ALA A 20 -8.09 3.98 -10.96
N THR A 21 -7.73 5.02 -11.70
CA THR A 21 -6.39 5.60 -11.74
C THR A 21 -6.40 7.00 -11.14
N GLY A 22 -5.35 7.36 -10.39
CA GLY A 22 -5.25 8.65 -9.73
C GLY A 22 -3.82 9.07 -9.44
N SER A 23 -3.67 10.13 -8.67
CA SER A 23 -2.39 10.79 -8.40
C SER A 23 -1.73 10.28 -7.12
N SER A 24 -2.52 9.89 -6.11
CA SER A 24 -2.01 9.48 -4.79
C SER A 24 -3.02 8.65 -4.00
N VAL A 25 -2.51 7.83 -3.09
CA VAL A 25 -3.32 7.06 -2.12
C VAL A 25 -4.21 7.99 -1.29
N THR A 26 -3.69 9.13 -0.84
CA THR A 26 -4.44 10.09 -0.02
C THR A 26 -5.71 10.57 -0.71
N VAL A 27 -5.68 10.81 -2.01
CA VAL A 27 -6.88 11.25 -2.77
C VAL A 27 -7.91 10.13 -2.83
N HIS A 28 -7.50 8.91 -3.12
CA HIS A 28 -8.40 7.76 -3.11
C HIS A 28 -9.03 7.51 -1.73
N VAL A 29 -8.22 7.58 -0.67
CA VAL A 29 -8.72 7.44 0.71
C VAL A 29 -9.65 8.60 1.08
N GLY A 30 -9.36 9.82 0.62
CA GLY A 30 -10.25 10.99 0.77
C GLY A 30 -11.62 10.78 0.11
N LEU A 31 -11.63 10.15 -1.06
CA LEU A 31 -12.87 9.78 -1.74
C LEU A 31 -13.68 8.76 -0.92
N ILE A 32 -13.01 7.73 -0.39
CA ILE A 32 -13.64 6.73 0.48
C ILE A 32 -14.14 7.38 1.77
N ALA A 33 -13.34 8.25 2.38
CA ALA A 33 -13.76 8.99 3.56
C ALA A 33 -15.03 9.79 3.31
N ALA A 34 -15.16 10.44 2.13
CA ALA A 34 -16.33 11.20 1.75
C ALA A 34 -17.60 10.34 1.57
N SER A 35 -17.48 9.03 1.36
CA SER A 35 -18.62 8.11 1.25
C SER A 35 -19.25 7.74 2.59
N LEU A 36 -18.53 7.95 3.70
CA LEU A 36 -18.99 7.53 5.02
C LEU A 36 -19.96 8.57 5.61
N PRO A 37 -21.06 8.13 6.25
CA PRO A 37 -21.95 9.05 6.95
C PRO A 37 -21.27 9.65 8.19
N ALA A 38 -21.71 10.85 8.59
CA ALA A 38 -21.26 11.47 9.84
C ALA A 38 -21.47 10.53 11.04
N GLY A 39 -20.50 10.48 11.94
CA GLY A 39 -20.49 9.59 13.09
C GLY A 39 -20.12 8.14 12.79
N ALA A 40 -19.83 7.78 11.54
CA ALA A 40 -19.34 6.43 11.21
C ALA A 40 -18.01 6.12 11.93
N GLU A 41 -17.88 4.88 12.39
CA GLU A 41 -16.67 4.41 13.05
C GLU A 41 -15.69 3.85 12.02
N VAL A 42 -14.45 4.34 12.05
CA VAL A 42 -13.33 3.83 11.24
C VAL A 42 -12.29 3.23 12.18
N LEU A 43 -12.05 1.93 12.03
CA LEU A 43 -11.02 1.20 12.75
C LEU A 43 -9.74 1.16 11.91
N VAL A 44 -8.60 1.54 12.52
CA VAL A 44 -7.28 1.53 11.89
C VAL A 44 -6.23 0.96 12.84
N PRO A 45 -5.13 0.38 12.34
CA PRO A 45 -4.00 -0.02 13.18
C PRO A 45 -3.33 1.20 13.84
N GLU A 46 -2.80 1.00 15.05
CA GLU A 46 -1.86 1.95 15.65
C GLU A 46 -0.60 2.08 14.80
N GLY A 47 -0.13 3.31 14.59
CA GLY A 47 1.05 3.57 13.76
C GLY A 47 0.84 3.44 12.25
N GLU A 48 -0.42 3.36 11.80
CA GLU A 48 -0.74 3.29 10.38
C GLU A 48 -0.29 4.54 9.62
N PHE A 49 0.00 4.35 8.33
CA PHE A 49 0.55 5.41 7.49
C PHE A 49 -0.44 6.58 7.29
N THR A 50 0.07 7.81 7.34
CA THR A 50 -0.74 9.04 7.31
C THR A 50 -1.67 9.14 6.10
N SER A 51 -1.29 8.61 4.93
CA SER A 51 -2.15 8.62 3.74
C SER A 51 -3.43 7.81 3.92
N VAL A 52 -3.42 6.81 4.82
CA VAL A 52 -4.61 6.02 5.17
C VAL A 52 -5.40 6.69 6.29
N VAL A 53 -4.73 7.24 7.30
CA VAL A 53 -5.39 7.75 8.52
C VAL A 53 -5.92 9.16 8.34
N SER A 54 -5.09 10.07 7.79
CA SER A 54 -5.39 11.51 7.79
C SER A 54 -6.69 11.90 7.07
N PRO A 55 -7.06 11.32 5.91
CA PRO A 55 -8.32 11.69 5.27
C PRO A 55 -9.56 11.41 6.12
N PHE A 56 -9.54 10.36 6.93
CA PHE A 56 -10.63 10.06 7.87
C PHE A 56 -10.59 10.97 9.10
N ALA A 57 -9.42 11.12 9.72
CA ALA A 57 -9.25 11.89 10.95
C ALA A 57 -9.54 13.39 10.73
N LEU A 58 -9.13 13.94 9.59
CA LEU A 58 -9.31 15.37 9.27
C LEU A 58 -10.75 15.72 8.88
N ARG A 59 -11.61 14.76 8.58
CA ARG A 59 -13.03 15.02 8.41
C ARG A 59 -13.70 15.59 9.67
N GLY A 60 -13.20 15.18 10.86
CA GLY A 60 -13.66 15.69 12.15
C GLY A 60 -15.04 15.20 12.62
N ASP A 61 -15.85 14.63 11.73
CA ASP A 61 -17.18 14.09 12.00
C ASP A 61 -17.23 12.54 12.02
N LEU A 62 -16.08 11.86 11.81
CA LEU A 62 -15.95 10.42 11.94
C LEU A 62 -15.40 10.02 13.31
N ARG A 63 -15.74 8.84 13.76
CA ARG A 63 -15.21 8.27 15.00
C ARG A 63 -14.02 7.36 14.70
N MET A 64 -12.81 7.90 14.89
CA MET A 64 -11.58 7.12 14.73
C MET A 64 -11.37 6.20 15.91
N ARG A 65 -11.05 4.94 15.64
CA ARG A 65 -10.65 3.95 16.64
C ARG A 65 -9.37 3.27 16.21
N TYR A 66 -8.48 3.07 17.16
CA TYR A 66 -7.15 2.49 16.93
C TYR A 66 -7.02 1.18 17.70
N ALA A 67 -6.31 0.22 17.14
CA ALA A 67 -5.98 -1.04 17.79
C ALA A 67 -4.56 -1.50 17.38
N PRO A 68 -3.85 -2.25 18.22
CA PRO A 68 -2.62 -2.91 17.79
C PRO A 68 -2.87 -3.77 16.54
N LEU A 69 -1.88 -3.81 15.62
CA LEU A 69 -2.04 -4.56 14.36
C LEU A 69 -2.42 -6.03 14.59
N ALA A 70 -1.82 -6.65 15.62
CA ALA A 70 -2.09 -8.06 15.97
C ALA A 70 -3.51 -8.30 16.51
N GLU A 71 -4.17 -7.26 17.03
CA GLU A 71 -5.52 -7.31 17.61
C GLU A 71 -6.58 -6.71 16.68
N LEU A 72 -6.19 -6.31 15.45
CA LEU A 72 -7.07 -5.55 14.56
C LEU A 72 -8.36 -6.32 14.23
N ALA A 73 -8.27 -7.62 13.99
CA ALA A 73 -9.42 -8.48 13.71
C ALA A 73 -10.39 -8.55 14.93
N ASP A 74 -9.85 -8.75 16.12
CA ASP A 74 -10.64 -8.85 17.36
C ASP A 74 -11.25 -7.49 17.75
N ALA A 75 -10.66 -6.41 17.27
CA ALA A 75 -11.16 -5.06 17.50
C ALA A 75 -12.35 -4.70 16.59
N VAL A 76 -12.68 -5.44 15.56
CA VAL A 76 -13.88 -5.20 14.72
C VAL A 76 -15.14 -5.48 15.54
N ARG A 77 -16.16 -4.63 15.42
CA ARG A 77 -17.40 -4.75 16.16
C ARG A 77 -18.62 -4.28 15.33
N PRO A 78 -19.86 -4.55 15.75
CA PRO A 78 -21.07 -4.20 14.97
C PRO A 78 -21.21 -2.71 14.62
N THR A 79 -20.52 -1.81 15.34
CA THR A 79 -20.51 -0.36 15.05
C THR A 79 -19.41 0.08 14.10
N THR A 80 -18.49 -0.82 13.75
CA THR A 80 -17.41 -0.53 12.81
C THR A 80 -17.96 -0.44 11.39
N ALA A 81 -17.89 0.73 10.78
CA ALA A 81 -18.36 0.96 9.42
C ALA A 81 -17.26 0.62 8.38
N LEU A 82 -16.00 0.87 8.73
CA LEU A 82 -14.85 0.61 7.87
C LEU A 82 -13.65 0.15 8.71
N VAL A 83 -12.95 -0.88 8.24
CA VAL A 83 -11.61 -1.24 8.69
C VAL A 83 -10.63 -0.82 7.61
N ALA A 84 -9.72 0.13 7.91
CA ALA A 84 -8.75 0.63 6.96
C ALA A 84 -7.33 0.32 7.46
N PHE A 85 -6.53 -0.40 6.66
CA PHE A 85 -5.24 -0.90 7.10
C PHE A 85 -4.31 -1.22 5.93
N SER A 86 -2.99 -1.17 6.19
CA SER A 86 -1.97 -1.62 5.24
C SER A 86 -1.75 -3.12 5.36
N SER A 87 -1.66 -3.81 4.21
CA SER A 87 -1.28 -5.23 4.15
C SER A 87 0.09 -5.50 4.75
N VAL A 88 1.03 -4.58 4.50
CA VAL A 88 2.38 -4.55 5.07
C VAL A 88 2.62 -3.15 5.65
N GLN A 89 2.93 -3.09 6.94
CA GLN A 89 3.13 -1.83 7.64
C GLN A 89 4.37 -1.09 7.14
N SER A 90 4.20 0.21 6.86
CA SER A 90 5.29 1.04 6.36
C SER A 90 6.36 1.32 7.42
N ALA A 91 6.00 1.33 8.69
CA ALA A 91 6.92 1.63 9.77
C ALA A 91 7.94 0.52 10.02
N ASP A 92 7.50 -0.74 9.97
CA ASP A 92 8.28 -1.86 10.47
C ASP A 92 8.23 -3.14 9.63
N GLY A 93 7.42 -3.17 8.58
CA GLY A 93 7.30 -4.31 7.68
C GLY A 93 6.43 -5.45 8.21
N ARG A 94 5.73 -5.30 9.34
CA ARG A 94 4.78 -6.33 9.81
C ARG A 94 3.66 -6.51 8.81
N VAL A 95 3.28 -7.78 8.59
CA VAL A 95 2.18 -8.17 7.73
C VAL A 95 0.92 -8.30 8.58
N ALA A 96 -0.18 -7.69 8.14
CA ALA A 96 -1.47 -7.85 8.79
C ALA A 96 -2.02 -9.28 8.58
N ASP A 97 -2.78 -9.80 9.54
CA ASP A 97 -3.56 -11.02 9.31
C ASP A 97 -4.76 -10.72 8.40
N LEU A 98 -4.48 -10.78 7.10
CA LEU A 98 -5.43 -10.44 6.04
C LEU A 98 -6.70 -11.30 6.10
N ALA A 99 -6.56 -12.58 6.46
CA ALA A 99 -7.67 -13.52 6.52
C ALA A 99 -8.57 -13.23 7.73
N ALA A 100 -7.97 -13.04 8.90
CA ALA A 100 -8.71 -12.75 10.13
C ALA A 100 -9.45 -11.41 10.05
N VAL A 101 -8.79 -10.35 9.54
CA VAL A 101 -9.43 -9.02 9.39
C VAL A 101 -10.61 -9.09 8.43
N ARG A 102 -10.48 -9.77 7.29
CA ARG A 102 -11.60 -9.97 6.35
C ARG A 102 -12.77 -10.73 6.97
N ALA A 103 -12.47 -11.82 7.67
CA ALA A 103 -13.49 -12.64 8.33
C ALA A 103 -14.26 -11.83 9.40
N ALA A 104 -13.53 -11.06 10.21
CA ALA A 104 -14.12 -10.19 11.23
C ALA A 104 -14.96 -9.07 10.60
N ALA A 105 -14.47 -8.40 9.57
CA ALA A 105 -15.22 -7.37 8.85
C ALA A 105 -16.52 -7.93 8.28
N ALA A 106 -16.47 -9.07 7.59
CA ALA A 106 -17.66 -9.75 7.04
C ALA A 106 -18.66 -10.14 8.12
N ALA A 107 -18.20 -10.68 9.28
CA ALA A 107 -19.04 -11.08 10.40
C ALA A 107 -19.83 -9.91 11.01
N HIS A 108 -19.30 -8.69 10.92
CA HIS A 108 -19.91 -7.49 11.49
C HIS A 108 -20.49 -6.53 10.45
N GLY A 109 -20.44 -6.86 9.17
CA GLY A 109 -20.92 -6.01 8.08
C GLY A 109 -20.11 -4.72 7.88
N ALA A 110 -18.85 -4.70 8.34
CA ALA A 110 -17.92 -3.61 8.12
C ALA A 110 -17.31 -3.69 6.71
N ARG A 111 -17.15 -2.55 6.05
CA ARG A 111 -16.35 -2.48 4.81
C ARG A 111 -14.86 -2.54 5.11
N THR A 112 -14.09 -2.88 4.08
CA THR A 112 -12.64 -3.03 4.16
C THR A 112 -11.93 -2.11 3.17
N LEU A 113 -10.89 -1.41 3.64
CA LEU A 113 -9.93 -0.68 2.83
C LEU A 113 -8.54 -1.25 3.09
N LEU A 114 -7.93 -1.86 2.05
CA LEU A 114 -6.56 -2.36 2.09
C LEU A 114 -5.62 -1.35 1.40
N ASP A 115 -4.59 -0.88 2.10
CA ASP A 115 -3.46 -0.21 1.44
C ASP A 115 -2.39 -1.25 1.09
N ALA A 116 -2.23 -1.49 -0.20
CA ALA A 116 -1.24 -2.40 -0.76
C ALA A 116 0.05 -1.70 -1.23
N THR A 117 0.27 -0.44 -0.85
CA THR A 117 1.44 0.34 -1.33
C THR A 117 2.78 -0.31 -1.00
N GLN A 118 2.86 -1.04 0.12
CA GLN A 118 4.08 -1.75 0.53
C GLN A 118 4.11 -3.22 0.11
N SER A 119 3.09 -3.71 -0.58
CA SER A 119 2.95 -5.12 -0.94
C SER A 119 2.68 -5.35 -2.44
N ALA A 120 1.94 -4.47 -3.11
CA ALA A 120 1.62 -4.63 -4.52
C ALA A 120 2.90 -4.72 -5.38
N GLY A 121 2.97 -5.76 -6.19
CA GLY A 121 4.09 -6.05 -7.07
C GLY A 121 4.97 -7.21 -6.60
N TRP A 122 5.12 -7.45 -5.29
CA TRP A 122 5.90 -8.58 -4.79
C TRP A 122 5.08 -9.57 -3.95
N PHE A 123 4.07 -9.10 -3.23
CA PHE A 123 3.23 -9.93 -2.38
C PHE A 123 1.99 -10.39 -3.16
N PRO A 124 1.56 -11.66 -3.06
CA PRO A 124 0.32 -12.12 -3.69
C PRO A 124 -0.86 -11.29 -3.20
N LEU A 125 -1.50 -10.56 -4.11
CA LEU A 125 -2.58 -9.64 -3.82
C LEU A 125 -3.89 -10.15 -4.44
N ASP A 126 -4.90 -10.39 -3.61
CA ASP A 126 -6.29 -10.59 -4.01
C ASP A 126 -7.10 -9.34 -3.64
N ALA A 127 -6.96 -8.29 -4.46
CA ALA A 127 -7.68 -7.04 -4.24
C ALA A 127 -9.19 -7.19 -4.38
N GLY A 128 -9.65 -8.25 -5.05
CA GLY A 128 -11.06 -8.59 -5.19
C GLY A 128 -11.75 -8.98 -3.90
N ALA A 129 -10.99 -9.35 -2.89
CA ALA A 129 -11.47 -9.76 -1.59
C ALA A 129 -11.76 -8.60 -0.62
N TYR A 130 -11.51 -7.35 -1.03
CA TYR A 130 -11.74 -6.14 -0.24
C TYR A 130 -12.69 -5.19 -0.97
N ASP A 131 -13.46 -4.39 -0.21
CA ASP A 131 -14.34 -3.38 -0.82
C ASP A 131 -13.53 -2.35 -1.59
N TYR A 132 -12.41 -1.93 -0.99
CA TYR A 132 -11.46 -0.99 -1.55
C TYR A 132 -10.03 -1.51 -1.38
N THR A 133 -9.21 -1.42 -2.43
CA THR A 133 -7.76 -1.56 -2.30
C THR A 133 -7.08 -0.38 -2.96
N VAL A 134 -6.14 0.25 -2.27
CA VAL A 134 -5.33 1.36 -2.82
C VAL A 134 -3.87 0.96 -2.93
N ALA A 135 -3.18 1.49 -3.92
CA ALA A 135 -1.73 1.31 -4.06
C ALA A 135 -1.08 2.55 -4.69
N GLY A 136 -0.05 3.07 -4.02
CA GLY A 136 0.84 4.06 -4.62
C GLY A 136 1.82 3.38 -5.58
N GLY A 137 1.94 3.89 -6.81
CA GLY A 137 2.74 3.22 -7.85
C GLY A 137 4.25 3.32 -7.67
N PHE A 138 4.74 4.29 -6.90
CA PHE A 138 6.16 4.68 -6.85
C PHE A 138 7.02 3.88 -5.84
N LYS A 139 6.52 2.76 -5.32
CA LYS A 139 7.28 1.84 -4.45
C LYS A 139 7.53 0.52 -5.18
N PHE A 140 7.00 -0.59 -4.69
CA PHE A 140 7.24 -1.90 -5.27
C PHE A 140 6.68 -2.09 -6.69
N LEU A 141 5.76 -1.23 -7.14
CA LEU A 141 5.30 -1.21 -8.52
C LEU A 141 6.25 -0.51 -9.49
N LEU A 142 7.32 0.15 -9.01
CA LEU A 142 8.33 0.85 -9.82
C LEU A 142 7.79 1.93 -10.76
N CYS A 143 6.55 2.36 -10.55
CA CYS A 143 5.96 3.41 -11.35
C CYS A 143 6.50 4.79 -10.93
N PRO A 144 6.53 5.78 -11.83
CA PRO A 144 6.86 7.15 -11.47
C PRO A 144 5.87 7.73 -10.43
N ARG A 145 6.33 8.72 -9.64
CA ARG A 145 5.45 9.48 -8.74
C ARG A 145 4.32 10.14 -9.51
N GLY A 146 3.17 10.32 -8.86
CA GLY A 146 1.95 10.80 -9.49
C GLY A 146 1.10 9.69 -10.11
N THR A 147 1.39 8.42 -9.75
CA THR A 147 0.56 7.27 -10.10
C THR A 147 0.04 6.59 -8.84
N SER A 148 -1.22 6.27 -8.85
CA SER A 148 -1.89 5.45 -7.83
C SER A 148 -3.07 4.72 -8.44
N PHE A 149 -3.45 3.63 -7.79
CA PHE A 149 -4.54 2.77 -8.24
C PHE A 149 -5.51 2.55 -7.08
N LEU A 150 -6.80 2.50 -7.42
CA LEU A 150 -7.88 2.15 -6.52
C LEU A 150 -8.68 1.01 -7.15
N THR A 151 -8.83 -0.12 -6.46
CA THR A 151 -9.83 -1.11 -6.83
C THR A 151 -11.09 -0.92 -5.99
N VAL A 152 -12.25 -1.11 -6.61
CA VAL A 152 -13.55 -0.94 -5.94
C VAL A 152 -14.46 -2.10 -6.33
N THR A 153 -15.13 -2.74 -5.37
CA THR A 153 -16.17 -3.74 -5.67
C THR A 153 -17.35 -3.09 -6.37
N GLU A 154 -18.13 -3.86 -7.11
CA GLU A 154 -19.31 -3.34 -7.79
C GLU A 154 -20.30 -2.72 -6.79
N GLU A 155 -20.51 -3.39 -5.66
CA GLU A 155 -21.35 -2.89 -4.57
C GLU A 155 -20.83 -1.58 -3.97
N ALA A 156 -19.53 -1.49 -3.71
CA ALA A 156 -18.95 -0.28 -3.15
C ALA A 156 -18.96 0.92 -4.13
N GLN A 157 -18.96 0.67 -5.44
CA GLN A 157 -19.10 1.72 -6.46
C GLN A 157 -20.43 2.46 -6.39
N GLU A 158 -21.50 1.81 -5.92
CA GLU A 158 -22.84 2.43 -5.83
C GLU A 158 -22.88 3.57 -4.81
N THR A 159 -22.09 3.48 -3.75
CA THR A 159 -22.08 4.45 -2.66
C THR A 159 -20.88 5.39 -2.68
N LEU A 160 -19.85 5.09 -3.49
CA LEU A 160 -18.65 5.92 -3.57
C LEU A 160 -18.94 7.18 -4.41
N PRO A 161 -18.80 8.41 -3.84
CA PRO A 161 -19.08 9.64 -4.57
C PRO A 161 -18.00 9.90 -5.64
N LYS A 162 -18.39 10.42 -6.79
CA LYS A 162 -17.47 10.71 -7.91
C LYS A 162 -16.91 12.15 -7.83
N LEU A 163 -16.38 12.55 -6.67
CA LEU A 163 -16.01 13.93 -6.36
C LEU A 163 -14.88 14.48 -7.23
N PHE A 164 -13.95 13.60 -7.67
CA PHE A 164 -12.79 14.01 -8.46
C PHE A 164 -12.94 13.67 -9.94
N ALA A 165 -14.15 13.26 -10.36
CA ALA A 165 -14.44 12.94 -11.74
C ALA A 165 -14.31 14.20 -12.60
N GLY A 166 -13.29 14.23 -13.45
CA GLY A 166 -13.11 15.24 -14.51
C GLY A 166 -13.41 14.63 -15.88
N TRP A 167 -13.00 15.32 -16.94
CA TRP A 167 -13.25 14.90 -18.33
C TRP A 167 -12.74 13.48 -18.64
N VAL A 168 -11.70 12.99 -17.95
CA VAL A 168 -11.14 11.63 -18.11
C VAL A 168 -12.11 10.55 -17.63
N ALA A 169 -12.90 10.87 -16.60
CA ALA A 169 -13.92 9.97 -16.04
C ALA A 169 -15.21 9.94 -16.88
N ALA A 170 -15.32 10.75 -17.93
CA ALA A 170 -16.46 10.74 -18.84
C ALA A 170 -16.53 9.46 -19.67
N GLY A 171 -17.73 9.04 -20.04
CA GLY A 171 -17.96 7.90 -20.94
C GLY A 171 -17.31 8.08 -22.32
N ALA A 172 -17.24 9.36 -22.79
CA ALA A 172 -16.58 9.76 -24.02
C ALA A 172 -15.66 10.97 -23.76
N PRO A 173 -14.47 10.78 -23.19
CA PRO A 173 -13.65 11.84 -22.60
C PRO A 173 -13.17 12.91 -23.58
N TRP A 174 -13.10 12.62 -24.88
CA TRP A 174 -12.60 13.56 -25.89
C TRP A 174 -13.71 14.36 -26.62
N THR A 175 -14.99 14.07 -26.32
CA THR A 175 -16.11 14.68 -27.06
C THR A 175 -16.78 15.82 -26.30
N ARG A 176 -16.63 15.92 -24.98
CA ARG A 176 -17.25 16.90 -24.10
C ARG A 176 -16.34 17.32 -22.96
N ASN A 177 -15.65 18.45 -23.13
CA ASN A 177 -14.67 18.94 -22.18
C ASN A 177 -15.15 20.15 -21.36
N TYR A 178 -16.36 20.64 -21.62
CA TYR A 178 -16.92 21.87 -21.03
C TYR A 178 -18.30 21.62 -20.43
N GLY A 179 -18.55 22.26 -19.28
CA GLY A 179 -19.78 22.09 -18.51
C GLY A 179 -19.82 20.82 -17.65
N PRO A 180 -20.94 20.53 -17.00
CA PRO A 180 -21.11 19.31 -16.20
C PRO A 180 -20.98 18.04 -17.05
N LEU A 181 -20.45 16.97 -16.45
CA LEU A 181 -20.40 15.66 -17.10
C LEU A 181 -21.80 15.04 -17.11
N ASP A 182 -22.37 14.82 -18.29
CA ASP A 182 -23.70 14.22 -18.42
C ASP A 182 -23.65 12.70 -18.19
N HIS A 183 -22.55 12.05 -18.62
CA HIS A 183 -22.37 10.59 -18.53
C HIS A 183 -20.95 10.25 -18.11
N LEU A 184 -20.84 9.55 -17.01
CA LEU A 184 -19.57 9.00 -16.53
C LEU A 184 -19.27 7.64 -17.17
N ALA A 185 -18.00 7.29 -17.24
CA ALA A 185 -17.58 5.97 -17.66
C ALA A 185 -18.15 4.90 -16.72
N PRO A 186 -18.50 3.72 -17.25
CA PRO A 186 -18.94 2.60 -16.41
C PRO A 186 -17.81 2.07 -15.54
N GLY A 187 -18.18 1.42 -14.44
CA GLY A 187 -17.23 0.79 -13.52
C GLY A 187 -16.38 1.82 -12.78
N ALA A 188 -15.23 1.38 -12.32
CA ALA A 188 -14.31 2.21 -11.54
C ALA A 188 -13.67 3.35 -12.36
N ARG A 189 -13.70 3.29 -13.68
CA ARG A 189 -13.25 4.41 -14.54
C ARG A 189 -13.97 5.72 -14.26
N GLY A 190 -15.19 5.68 -13.76
CA GLY A 190 -15.93 6.87 -13.33
C GLY A 190 -15.31 7.60 -12.13
N PHE A 191 -14.29 7.04 -11.50
CA PHE A 191 -13.53 7.64 -10.40
C PHE A 191 -12.13 8.11 -10.82
N ASP A 192 -11.78 8.02 -12.11
CA ASP A 192 -10.47 8.47 -12.60
C ASP A 192 -10.24 9.95 -12.35
N GLU A 193 -9.05 10.26 -11.85
CA GLU A 193 -8.55 11.64 -11.84
C GLU A 193 -7.90 11.99 -13.18
N PRO A 194 -7.80 13.29 -13.54
CA PRO A 194 -6.97 13.74 -14.64
C PRO A 194 -5.53 13.26 -14.47
N PRO A 195 -4.95 12.54 -15.44
CA PRO A 195 -3.71 11.82 -15.22
C PRO A 195 -2.46 12.69 -15.36
N ALA A 196 -1.42 12.32 -14.61
CA ALA A 196 -0.04 12.67 -14.92
C ALA A 196 0.44 11.81 -16.11
N PHE A 197 0.19 12.23 -17.35
CA PHE A 197 0.39 11.42 -18.57
C PHE A 197 1.76 10.77 -18.65
N LEU A 198 2.85 11.51 -18.41
CA LEU A 198 4.21 10.98 -18.46
C LEU A 198 4.44 9.90 -17.38
N SER A 199 3.89 10.09 -16.19
CA SER A 199 3.99 9.11 -15.11
C SER A 199 3.25 7.82 -15.46
N TYR A 200 2.07 7.92 -16.05
CA TYR A 200 1.31 6.74 -16.48
C TYR A 200 1.90 6.05 -17.72
N HIS A 201 2.61 6.78 -18.56
CA HIS A 201 3.41 6.15 -19.63
C HIS A 201 4.54 5.31 -19.02
N GLY A 202 5.29 5.84 -18.06
CA GLY A 202 6.29 5.04 -17.33
C GLY A 202 5.69 3.85 -16.58
N ALA A 203 4.51 4.05 -15.94
CA ALA A 203 3.82 2.99 -15.22
C ALA A 203 3.42 1.81 -16.11
N GLU A 204 3.05 2.04 -17.36
CA GLU A 204 2.75 0.99 -18.33
C GLU A 204 3.93 0.01 -18.45
N HIS A 205 5.14 0.52 -18.62
CA HIS A 205 6.35 -0.29 -18.78
C HIS A 205 6.74 -1.00 -17.48
N SER A 206 6.65 -0.31 -16.33
CA SER A 206 6.93 -0.91 -15.03
C SER A 206 6.01 -2.09 -14.72
N LEU A 207 4.71 -1.90 -14.95
CA LEU A 207 3.70 -2.96 -14.69
C LEU A 207 3.80 -4.11 -15.70
N ALA A 208 4.19 -3.83 -16.94
CA ALA A 208 4.48 -4.89 -17.93
C ALA A 208 5.66 -5.75 -17.48
N LEU A 209 6.77 -5.12 -17.04
CA LEU A 209 7.94 -5.82 -16.51
C LEU A 209 7.59 -6.71 -15.31
N LEU A 210 6.86 -6.18 -14.33
CA LEU A 210 6.43 -6.95 -13.16
C LEU A 210 5.52 -8.13 -13.56
N GLY A 211 4.64 -7.91 -14.55
CA GLY A 211 3.75 -8.95 -15.07
C GLY A 211 4.51 -10.05 -15.84
N GLU A 212 5.61 -9.72 -16.52
CA GLU A 212 6.49 -10.69 -17.20
C GLU A 212 7.28 -11.55 -16.22
N ILE A 213 7.80 -10.94 -15.13
CA ILE A 213 8.53 -11.67 -14.08
C ILE A 213 7.56 -12.57 -13.30
N GLY A 214 6.37 -12.07 -13.00
CA GLY A 214 5.35 -12.78 -12.25
C GLY A 214 5.49 -12.64 -10.72
N THR A 215 4.36 -12.58 -10.03
CA THR A 215 4.28 -12.31 -8.59
C THR A 215 4.99 -13.39 -7.76
N ASP A 216 4.90 -14.66 -8.13
CA ASP A 216 5.53 -15.76 -7.39
C ASP A 216 7.06 -15.64 -7.38
N ALA A 217 7.65 -15.29 -8.53
CA ALA A 217 9.10 -15.09 -8.64
C ALA A 217 9.54 -13.85 -7.86
N LEU A 218 8.78 -12.75 -7.95
CA LEU A 218 9.03 -11.53 -7.19
C LEU A 218 8.93 -11.76 -5.68
N TYR A 219 7.92 -12.50 -5.24
CA TYR A 219 7.74 -12.89 -3.85
C TYR A 219 8.92 -13.71 -3.33
N ALA A 220 9.24 -14.80 -4.03
CA ALA A 220 10.32 -15.69 -3.64
C ALA A 220 11.68 -14.95 -3.56
N HIS A 221 11.97 -14.10 -4.55
CA HIS A 221 13.20 -13.32 -4.59
C HIS A 221 13.28 -12.32 -3.43
N ALA A 222 12.27 -11.47 -3.27
CA ALA A 222 12.28 -10.41 -2.26
C ALA A 222 12.31 -10.97 -0.82
N THR A 223 11.54 -12.04 -0.56
CA THR A 223 11.50 -12.68 0.77
C THR A 223 12.76 -13.49 1.08
N SER A 224 13.40 -14.12 0.09
CA SER A 224 14.67 -14.82 0.31
C SER A 224 15.80 -13.86 0.70
N LEU A 225 15.90 -12.71 0.03
CA LEU A 225 16.86 -11.65 0.38
C LEU A 225 16.58 -11.09 1.78
N ALA A 226 15.31 -10.82 2.09
CA ALA A 226 14.91 -10.35 3.39
C ALA A 226 15.19 -11.39 4.51
N ALA A 227 14.98 -12.67 4.25
CA ALA A 227 15.31 -13.75 5.18
C ALA A 227 16.82 -13.84 5.44
N ARG A 228 17.65 -13.75 4.38
CA ARG A 228 19.12 -13.66 4.50
C ARG A 228 19.54 -12.47 5.35
N LEU A 229 18.96 -11.30 5.09
CA LEU A 229 19.25 -10.10 5.87
C LEU A 229 18.87 -10.26 7.36
N ARG A 230 17.68 -10.80 7.65
CA ARG A 230 17.24 -11.07 9.03
C ARG A 230 18.19 -12.01 9.75
N ALA A 231 18.54 -13.13 9.13
CA ALA A 231 19.45 -14.09 9.72
C ALA A 231 20.81 -13.45 10.02
N GLY A 232 21.39 -12.73 9.06
CA GLY A 232 22.65 -12.04 9.23
C GLY A 232 22.65 -10.95 10.30
N LEU A 233 21.53 -10.24 10.49
CA LEU A 233 21.35 -9.25 11.57
C LEU A 233 21.26 -9.93 12.94
N VAL A 234 20.48 -11.01 13.06
CA VAL A 234 20.35 -11.80 14.31
C VAL A 234 21.69 -12.40 14.73
N GLU A 235 22.46 -12.97 13.80
CA GLU A 235 23.82 -13.49 14.04
C GLU A 235 24.79 -12.41 14.53
N ARG A 236 24.54 -11.16 14.20
CA ARG A 236 25.30 -9.98 14.65
C ARG A 236 24.80 -9.37 15.95
N GLY A 237 23.76 -9.97 16.55
CA GLY A 237 23.21 -9.56 17.85
C GLY A 237 22.15 -8.47 17.79
N TYR A 238 21.61 -8.18 16.60
CA TYR A 238 20.50 -7.22 16.46
C TYR A 238 19.16 -7.89 16.72
N GLU A 239 18.26 -7.16 17.37
CA GLU A 239 16.84 -7.51 17.44
C GLU A 239 16.14 -7.05 16.16
N VAL A 240 15.42 -7.96 15.52
CA VAL A 240 14.73 -7.67 14.25
C VAL A 240 13.24 -7.86 14.44
N VAL A 241 12.44 -6.94 13.90
CA VAL A 241 10.99 -7.08 13.91
C VAL A 241 10.59 -8.39 13.22
N ALA A 242 9.80 -9.20 13.92
CA ALA A 242 9.35 -10.49 13.42
C ALA A 242 8.43 -10.33 12.19
N GLY A 243 8.53 -11.25 11.23
CA GLY A 243 7.68 -11.28 10.02
C GLY A 243 8.43 -11.84 8.81
N GLU A 244 7.66 -12.13 7.76
CA GLU A 244 8.15 -12.69 6.49
C GLU A 244 7.99 -11.69 5.32
N SER A 245 8.09 -10.41 5.60
CA SER A 245 7.99 -9.36 4.62
C SER A 245 9.31 -9.15 3.86
N ALA A 246 9.25 -8.58 2.67
CA ALA A 246 10.39 -8.03 1.95
C ALA A 246 11.03 -6.82 2.66
N ILE A 247 10.38 -6.31 3.71
CA ILE A 247 10.83 -5.19 4.54
C ILE A 247 11.36 -5.75 5.86
N VAL A 248 12.58 -5.36 6.22
CA VAL A 248 13.24 -5.75 7.46
C VAL A 248 13.47 -4.50 8.30
N SER A 249 13.07 -4.53 9.55
CA SER A 249 13.23 -3.40 10.48
C SER A 249 13.99 -3.81 11.74
N VAL A 250 14.87 -2.92 12.16
CA VAL A 250 15.68 -3.07 13.39
C VAL A 250 15.33 -1.89 14.29
N PRO A 251 14.63 -2.10 15.42
CA PRO A 251 14.28 -1.06 16.38
C PRO A 251 15.51 -0.37 16.97
N GLY A 252 15.42 0.93 17.22
CA GLY A 252 16.48 1.70 17.87
C GLY A 252 17.74 1.91 17.04
N LEU A 253 17.74 1.52 15.75
CA LEU A 253 18.93 1.58 14.89
C LEU A 253 18.85 2.71 13.84
N GLU A 254 17.92 3.63 13.96
CA GLU A 254 17.72 4.75 13.02
C GLU A 254 18.99 5.60 12.84
N GLY A 255 19.80 5.74 13.89
CA GLY A 255 21.05 6.49 13.88
C GLY A 255 22.14 5.95 12.92
N ARG A 256 21.99 4.70 12.43
CA ARG A 256 22.94 4.09 11.48
C ARG A 256 22.62 4.43 10.01
N GLN A 257 21.51 5.12 9.74
CA GLN A 257 21.13 5.50 8.37
C GLN A 257 22.22 6.34 7.66
N PRO A 258 22.85 7.36 8.29
CA PRO A 258 23.90 8.14 7.61
C PRO A 258 25.11 7.32 7.18
N GLU A 259 25.56 6.40 8.02
CA GLU A 259 26.70 5.52 7.73
C GLU A 259 26.41 4.60 6.52
N LEU A 260 25.21 4.02 6.46
CA LEU A 260 24.78 3.24 5.32
C LEU A 260 24.71 4.09 4.04
N ALA A 261 24.23 5.32 4.14
CA ALA A 261 24.16 6.26 3.03
C ALA A 261 25.58 6.62 2.50
N GLU A 262 26.55 6.85 3.39
CA GLU A 262 27.96 7.08 3.04
C GLU A 262 28.58 5.86 2.32
N ALA A 263 28.16 4.66 2.68
CA ALA A 263 28.53 3.41 2.01
C ALA A 263 27.77 3.16 0.69
N GLY A 264 26.91 4.09 0.26
CA GLY A 264 26.10 3.98 -0.96
C GLY A 264 24.86 3.09 -0.80
N ILE A 265 24.43 2.79 0.44
CA ILE A 265 23.27 1.92 0.73
C ILE A 265 22.10 2.80 1.14
N ALA A 266 21.08 2.89 0.27
CA ALA A 266 19.86 3.65 0.53
C ALA A 266 18.90 2.86 1.43
N VAL A 267 18.64 3.37 2.63
CA VAL A 267 17.70 2.81 3.62
C VAL A 267 16.80 3.91 4.17
N SER A 268 15.83 3.54 5.00
CA SER A 268 14.93 4.50 5.66
C SER A 268 14.98 4.31 7.17
N ALA A 269 14.63 5.37 7.91
CA ALA A 269 14.60 5.35 9.37
C ALA A 269 13.23 5.80 9.94
N PRO A 270 12.10 5.11 9.62
CA PRO A 270 10.79 5.49 10.12
C PRO A 270 10.58 5.06 11.57
N ALA A 271 9.93 5.92 12.36
CA ALA A 271 9.42 5.60 13.70
C ALA A 271 10.46 4.98 14.64
N GLY A 272 11.71 5.46 14.61
CA GLY A 272 12.79 4.95 15.46
C GLY A 272 13.42 3.61 15.01
N ASN A 273 13.07 3.13 13.82
CA ASN A 273 13.63 1.89 13.27
C ASN A 273 14.60 2.18 12.13
N LEU A 274 15.62 1.36 11.97
CA LEU A 274 16.30 1.24 10.68
C LEU A 274 15.54 0.25 9.81
N ARG A 275 15.03 0.70 8.65
CA ARG A 275 14.21 -0.12 7.75
C ARG A 275 14.91 -0.32 6.41
N ILE A 276 15.10 -1.58 6.05
CA ILE A 276 15.72 -2.04 4.81
C ILE A 276 14.66 -2.79 4.01
N SER A 277 14.51 -2.49 2.71
CA SER A 277 13.52 -3.12 1.84
C SER A 277 14.21 -3.79 0.67
N CYS A 278 13.99 -5.09 0.50
CA CYS A 278 14.51 -5.86 -0.62
C CYS A 278 13.55 -5.79 -1.81
N HIS A 279 14.06 -5.56 -3.00
CA HIS A 279 13.29 -5.42 -4.21
C HIS A 279 13.88 -6.28 -5.34
N LEU A 280 13.19 -6.38 -6.48
CA LEU A 280 13.61 -7.19 -7.63
C LEU A 280 15.03 -6.90 -8.17
N TYR A 281 15.53 -5.68 -7.98
CA TYR A 281 16.86 -5.26 -8.44
C TYR A 281 17.97 -5.46 -7.40
N ASN A 282 17.64 -5.90 -6.19
CA ASN A 282 18.66 -6.22 -5.20
C ASN A 282 19.19 -7.65 -5.38
N THR A 283 20.39 -7.87 -4.90
CA THR A 283 21.13 -9.13 -4.95
C THR A 283 21.58 -9.57 -3.55
N GLU A 284 22.06 -10.80 -3.42
CA GLU A 284 22.68 -11.27 -2.17
C GLU A 284 23.92 -10.42 -1.80
N ALA A 285 24.67 -9.93 -2.81
CA ALA A 285 25.80 -9.06 -2.56
C ALA A 285 25.41 -7.72 -1.92
N ASP A 286 24.24 -7.16 -2.30
CA ASP A 286 23.73 -5.95 -1.64
C ASP A 286 23.39 -6.20 -0.17
N VAL A 287 22.78 -7.35 0.13
CA VAL A 287 22.49 -7.77 1.51
C VAL A 287 23.77 -7.97 2.31
N ASP A 288 24.76 -8.69 1.76
CA ASP A 288 26.04 -8.93 2.41
C ASP A 288 26.78 -7.61 2.67
N ARG A 289 26.75 -6.70 1.72
CA ARG A 289 27.33 -5.36 1.87
C ARG A 289 26.67 -4.56 3.00
N ALA A 290 25.33 -4.60 3.10
CA ALA A 290 24.62 -3.95 4.21
C ALA A 290 25.00 -4.55 5.57
N LEU A 291 25.12 -5.88 5.66
CA LEU A 291 25.54 -6.60 6.87
C LEU A 291 27.01 -6.32 7.25
N GLU A 292 27.90 -6.13 6.27
CA GLU A 292 29.29 -5.73 6.51
C GLU A 292 29.37 -4.33 7.12
N VAL A 293 28.65 -3.35 6.57
CA VAL A 293 28.63 -1.98 7.08
C VAL A 293 28.03 -1.90 8.48
N LEU A 294 26.94 -2.64 8.74
CA LEU A 294 26.31 -2.68 10.06
C LEU A 294 27.22 -3.35 11.10
N GLY A 295 28.06 -4.33 10.71
CA GLY A 295 28.97 -5.01 11.62
C GLY A 295 28.22 -5.75 12.75
N ARG A 296 28.93 -6.06 13.82
CA ARG A 296 28.35 -6.63 15.06
C ARG A 296 27.80 -5.50 15.93
N ARG A 297 26.69 -5.77 16.62
CA ARG A 297 26.13 -4.84 17.62
C ARG A 297 27.16 -4.62 18.72
N GLU A 298 27.54 -3.37 18.96
CA GLU A 298 28.40 -3.03 20.08
C GLU A 298 27.65 -3.19 21.41
N PRO A 299 28.32 -3.71 22.46
CA PRO A 299 27.73 -3.78 23.79
C PRO A 299 27.43 -2.36 24.30
N GLY A 300 26.15 -2.04 24.57
CA GLY A 300 25.74 -0.75 25.16
C GLY A 300 24.93 0.16 24.26
N LEU A 301 24.68 -0.17 22.98
CA LEU A 301 23.67 0.54 22.21
C LEU A 301 22.26 0.20 22.73
N PRO A 302 21.36 1.19 22.92
CA PRO A 302 19.98 0.92 23.32
C PRO A 302 19.29 -0.02 22.32
N ALA A 303 18.36 -0.80 22.83
CA ALA A 303 17.54 -1.70 22.05
C ALA A 303 16.56 -0.92 21.19
#